data_5abc2dbdfc0d451d441f112453bf43ad
#
_entry.id   5abc2dbdfc0d451d441f112453bf43ad
#
_cell.length_a   1.000
_cell.length_b   1.000
_cell.length_c   1.000
_cell.angle_alpha   90.00
_cell.angle_beta   90.00
_cell.angle_gamma   90.00
#
_symmetry.space_group_name_H-M   'P 1'
#
loop_
_entity.id
_entity.type
_entity.pdbx_description
1 polymer ?
#
loop_
_entity_poly.entity_id
_entity_poly.type
_entity_poly.pdbx_seq_one_letter_code
_entity_poly.pdbx_strand_id
1 'polypeptide(L)'
;MKLLSPLDQMFARMEAPRTPMHIGAFAVFDLPKGAPRRFIRDLYEAISQLAFLPFPFDSVIAGGASMAYWRQVQPDPSYHVRLSALPYPGTGRDLGALVERLHSTPLDMTKPLWELHLIEGLTGRQFAMYFKAHHCAVDGLGGVNLIKSWLTTDPEAPPGSGKPEPFGDDYDLASVLAAATTKRAVEGVSAVSELAGRLSSMVLGANSSVRAALTTPRTPFNTRVNRHRRLAVQVLKLPRLKAVAHATDCTVNDVILASVGGACRRYLQELGDLPTNTLTASVPVGFERDADTVNAASGFVAPLGTSIEDPVARLTTISASTTRGKAELLAMSPNALQHYSVFGLLPIAVGQKTGALRVIPPLFNFTVSNVVLSKDPLYLSGAKLDVIVPMSFLCDGYGLNVTLVGYTDKVVLGFLGCRDTLPHLQRLAQYTGAAFEELETAALP
;
A
#
# COMPACT_ATOMS: atom_id res chain seq x y z
N MET A 1 2.13 14.71 24.51
CA MET A 1 2.43 13.26 24.32
C MET A 1 1.20 12.63 23.71
N LYS A 2 1.36 11.95 22.57
CA LYS A 2 0.24 11.27 21.87
C LYS A 2 0.52 9.77 21.88
N LEU A 3 -0.43 8.95 22.35
CA LEU A 3 -0.27 7.50 22.37
C LEU A 3 -0.33 6.95 20.92
N LEU A 4 0.44 5.88 20.66
CA LEU A 4 0.26 5.12 19.44
C LEU A 4 -1.08 4.38 19.50
N SER A 5 -1.82 4.38 18.39
CA SER A 5 -3.01 3.54 18.26
C SER A 5 -2.65 2.04 18.39
N PRO A 6 -3.59 1.15 18.75
CA PRO A 6 -3.30 -0.28 18.80
C PRO A 6 -2.75 -0.84 17.48
N LEU A 7 -3.22 -0.34 16.35
CA LEU A 7 -2.78 -0.74 15.01
C LEU A 7 -1.35 -0.25 14.74
N ASP A 8 -1.04 1.01 15.08
CA ASP A 8 0.32 1.57 14.93
C ASP A 8 1.33 0.85 15.81
N GLN A 9 0.95 0.53 17.06
CA GLN A 9 1.77 -0.29 17.94
C GLN A 9 2.04 -1.68 17.36
N MET A 10 1.05 -2.27 16.69
CA MET A 10 1.22 -3.58 16.04
C MET A 10 2.23 -3.49 14.90
N PHE A 11 2.12 -2.50 14.00
CA PHE A 11 3.12 -2.29 12.94
C PHE A 11 4.52 -2.04 13.49
N ALA A 12 4.66 -1.17 14.51
CA ALA A 12 5.94 -0.92 15.15
C ALA A 12 6.55 -2.19 15.77
N ARG A 13 5.72 -3.08 16.32
CA ARG A 13 6.17 -4.37 16.89
C ARG A 13 6.45 -5.45 15.84
N MET A 14 5.86 -5.36 14.65
CA MET A 14 6.13 -6.25 13.53
C MET A 14 7.44 -5.92 12.83
N GLU A 15 7.99 -4.71 13.05
CA GLU A 15 9.28 -4.32 12.47
C GLU A 15 10.38 -5.33 12.81
N ALA A 16 11.07 -5.79 11.79
CA ALA A 16 12.20 -6.70 11.94
C ALA A 16 13.19 -6.53 10.77
N PRO A 17 14.49 -6.84 10.97
CA PRO A 17 15.51 -6.66 9.93
C PRO A 17 15.22 -7.35 8.60
N ARG A 18 14.42 -8.43 8.61
CA ARG A 18 14.01 -9.15 7.39
C ARG A 18 12.71 -8.63 6.79
N THR A 19 11.86 -8.04 7.59
CA THR A 19 10.53 -7.56 7.24
C THR A 19 10.34 -6.11 7.67
N PRO A 20 11.07 -5.16 7.04
CA PRO A 20 10.83 -3.74 7.30
C PRO A 20 9.38 -3.38 7.01
N MET A 21 8.74 -2.66 7.95
CA MET A 21 7.33 -2.28 7.90
C MET A 21 7.13 -0.87 7.34
N HIS A 22 7.93 -0.43 6.41
CA HIS A 22 7.76 0.84 5.74
C HIS A 22 7.03 0.69 4.40
N ILE A 23 6.29 1.70 4.05
CA ILE A 23 5.70 1.92 2.73
C ILE A 23 6.44 3.06 2.04
N GLY A 24 6.28 3.19 0.74
CA GLY A 24 6.89 4.28 -0.01
C GLY A 24 6.31 4.44 -1.40
N ALA A 25 6.84 5.43 -2.09
CA ALA A 25 6.61 5.62 -3.51
C ALA A 25 7.83 6.26 -4.14
N PHE A 26 8.08 5.96 -5.41
CA PHE A 26 8.92 6.83 -6.21
C PHE A 26 8.09 7.49 -7.30
N ALA A 27 8.43 8.74 -7.57
CA ALA A 27 7.77 9.57 -8.56
C ALA A 27 8.80 10.06 -9.57
N VAL A 28 8.47 10.07 -10.85
CA VAL A 28 9.30 10.62 -11.93
C VAL A 28 8.68 11.91 -12.41
N PHE A 29 9.50 12.92 -12.54
CA PHE A 29 9.10 14.27 -12.95
C PHE A 29 9.82 14.71 -14.22
N ASP A 30 9.08 15.35 -15.11
CA ASP A 30 9.64 16.06 -16.26
C ASP A 30 10.16 17.42 -15.79
N LEU A 31 11.42 17.73 -16.11
CA LEU A 31 11.99 19.04 -15.81
C LEU A 31 11.25 20.15 -16.58
N PRO A 32 11.02 21.33 -15.97
CA PRO A 32 10.42 22.45 -16.64
C PRO A 32 11.21 22.85 -17.89
N LYS A 33 10.51 23.42 -18.87
CA LYS A 33 11.20 24.00 -20.05
C LYS A 33 12.13 25.12 -19.58
N GLY A 34 13.39 25.05 -20.01
CA GLY A 34 14.39 26.05 -19.61
C GLY A 34 14.93 25.88 -18.18
N ALA A 35 14.64 24.81 -17.49
CA ALA A 35 15.16 24.56 -16.15
C ALA A 35 16.70 24.73 -16.12
N PRO A 36 17.23 25.47 -15.13
CA PRO A 36 18.67 25.68 -14.98
C PRO A 36 19.38 24.37 -14.65
N ARG A 37 20.67 24.26 -14.91
CA ARG A 37 21.48 23.07 -14.57
C ARG A 37 21.43 22.72 -13.08
N ARG A 38 21.23 23.70 -12.21
CA ARG A 38 21.16 23.54 -10.76
C ARG A 38 19.76 23.23 -10.25
N PHE A 39 18.75 23.13 -11.10
CA PHE A 39 17.35 22.97 -10.70
C PHE A 39 17.13 21.91 -9.59
N ILE A 40 17.69 20.72 -9.77
CA ILE A 40 17.51 19.62 -8.80
C ILE A 40 18.23 19.93 -7.48
N ARG A 41 19.39 20.59 -7.55
CA ARG A 41 20.13 21.00 -6.34
C ARG A 41 19.41 22.11 -5.60
N ASP A 42 18.89 23.10 -6.32
CA ASP A 42 18.13 24.20 -5.75
C ASP A 42 16.82 23.66 -5.10
N LEU A 43 16.18 22.70 -5.76
CA LEU A 43 15.03 21.97 -5.21
C LEU A 43 15.39 21.18 -3.93
N TYR A 44 16.53 20.49 -3.93
CA TYR A 44 17.04 19.79 -2.75
C TYR A 44 17.28 20.73 -1.57
N GLU A 45 17.91 21.88 -1.82
CA GLU A 45 18.18 22.90 -0.81
C GLU A 45 16.85 23.48 -0.26
N ALA A 46 15.89 23.79 -1.13
CA ALA A 46 14.55 24.25 -0.73
C ALA A 46 13.80 23.19 0.11
N ILE A 47 13.77 21.95 -0.33
CA ILE A 47 13.11 20.86 0.41
C ILE A 47 13.79 20.61 1.77
N SER A 48 15.11 20.68 1.82
CA SER A 48 15.86 20.52 3.08
C SER A 48 15.55 21.62 4.10
N GLN A 49 15.24 22.84 3.63
CA GLN A 49 14.80 23.95 4.49
C GLN A 49 13.33 23.78 4.94
N LEU A 50 12.50 23.16 4.10
CA LEU A 50 11.08 22.90 4.36
C LEU A 50 10.83 21.57 5.11
N ALA A 51 11.88 20.87 5.53
CA ALA A 51 11.82 19.50 6.06
C ALA A 51 11.07 19.35 7.41
N PHE A 52 10.09 20.20 7.66
CA PHE A 52 9.16 20.08 8.76
C PHE A 52 7.87 19.43 8.27
N LEU A 53 7.90 18.09 8.17
CA LEU A 53 6.69 17.34 7.96
C LEU A 53 5.81 17.41 9.20
N PRO A 54 4.47 17.42 9.03
CA PRO A 54 3.55 17.44 10.16
C PRO A 54 3.68 16.17 11.02
N PHE A 55 3.14 16.22 12.23
CA PHE A 55 2.99 15.02 13.06
C PHE A 55 2.44 13.84 12.24
N PRO A 56 3.01 12.61 12.42
CA PRO A 56 4.02 12.18 13.38
C PRO A 56 5.47 12.19 12.84
N PHE A 57 5.74 12.84 11.72
CA PHE A 57 7.04 12.83 11.04
C PHE A 57 8.09 13.73 11.73
N ASP A 58 7.68 14.54 12.71
CA ASP A 58 8.54 15.29 13.62
C ASP A 58 8.77 14.56 14.94
N SER A 59 8.40 13.27 15.02
CA SER A 59 8.35 12.54 16.28
C SER A 59 9.03 11.19 16.21
N VAL A 60 9.51 10.70 17.35
CA VAL A 60 10.05 9.36 17.54
C VAL A 60 9.15 8.55 18.45
N ILE A 61 9.17 7.22 18.29
CA ILE A 61 8.49 6.32 19.22
C ILE A 61 9.27 6.25 20.52
N ALA A 62 8.59 6.49 21.62
CA ALA A 62 9.14 6.41 22.98
C ALA A 62 8.22 5.54 23.87
N GLY A 63 8.71 5.19 25.07
CA GLY A 63 8.00 4.32 26.01
C GLY A 63 8.36 2.85 25.84
N GLY A 64 7.67 2.00 26.59
CA GLY A 64 7.91 0.54 26.63
C GLY A 64 6.85 -0.25 25.86
N ALA A 65 6.98 -1.59 25.91
CA ALA A 65 6.08 -2.50 25.21
C ALA A 65 4.60 -2.39 25.62
N SER A 66 4.31 -1.91 26.83
CA SER A 66 2.94 -1.74 27.34
C SER A 66 2.32 -0.40 26.98
N MET A 67 3.13 0.64 26.74
CA MET A 67 2.65 2.00 26.49
C MET A 67 3.67 2.74 25.61
N ALA A 68 3.49 2.66 24.30
CA ALA A 68 4.25 3.42 23.31
C ALA A 68 3.54 4.74 22.99
N TYR A 69 4.32 5.80 22.87
CA TYR A 69 3.83 7.14 22.55
C TYR A 69 4.77 7.88 21.61
N TRP A 70 4.25 8.87 20.91
CA TRP A 70 5.02 9.77 20.08
C TRP A 70 5.65 10.87 20.95
N ARG A 71 6.95 11.03 20.83
CA ARG A 71 7.73 12.12 21.45
C ARG A 71 8.27 13.02 20.36
N GLN A 72 7.83 14.26 20.34
CA GLN A 72 8.30 15.26 19.39
C GLN A 72 9.80 15.51 19.55
N VAL A 73 10.48 15.65 18.45
CA VAL A 73 11.92 15.96 18.33
C VAL A 73 12.12 16.96 17.20
N GLN A 74 13.30 17.56 17.13
CA GLN A 74 13.68 18.34 15.97
C GLN A 74 14.32 17.39 14.94
N PRO A 75 13.69 17.16 13.74
CA PRO A 75 14.29 16.33 12.71
C PRO A 75 15.59 16.94 12.20
N ASP A 76 16.55 16.10 11.84
CA ASP A 76 17.77 16.52 11.13
C ASP A 76 17.52 16.45 9.62
N PRO A 77 17.39 17.57 8.89
CA PRO A 77 17.12 17.55 7.46
C PRO A 77 18.18 16.79 6.68
N SER A 78 19.45 16.83 7.09
CA SER A 78 20.55 16.16 6.40
C SER A 78 20.48 14.63 6.49
N TYR A 79 19.83 14.12 7.55
CA TYR A 79 19.55 12.71 7.71
C TYR A 79 18.34 12.26 6.85
N HIS A 80 17.30 13.07 6.81
CA HIS A 80 16.02 12.70 6.21
C HIS A 80 15.91 12.98 4.72
N VAL A 81 16.53 14.07 4.24
CA VAL A 81 16.50 14.48 2.82
C VAL A 81 17.87 14.23 2.20
N ARG A 82 17.89 13.49 1.11
CA ARG A 82 19.14 13.07 0.46
C ARG A 82 19.11 13.33 -1.02
N LEU A 83 20.25 13.74 -1.58
CA LEU A 83 20.48 13.84 -3.02
C LEU A 83 21.26 12.62 -3.47
N SER A 84 20.72 11.90 -4.46
CA SER A 84 21.30 10.70 -5.06
C SER A 84 21.46 10.90 -6.56
N ALA A 85 22.42 10.25 -7.19
CA ALA A 85 22.63 10.30 -8.62
C ALA A 85 22.67 8.89 -9.22
N LEU A 86 22.10 8.75 -10.41
CA LEU A 86 22.26 7.55 -11.22
C LEU A 86 23.54 7.63 -12.04
N PRO A 87 24.17 6.49 -12.39
CA PRO A 87 25.21 6.44 -13.41
C PRO A 87 24.68 7.03 -14.72
N TYR A 88 25.42 7.95 -15.34
CA TYR A 88 25.02 8.55 -16.62
C TYR A 88 25.36 7.64 -17.81
N PRO A 89 24.46 7.46 -18.78
CA PRO A 89 23.05 7.90 -18.83
C PRO A 89 22.14 6.97 -17.99
N GLY A 90 21.43 7.53 -17.01
CA GLY A 90 20.55 6.76 -16.12
C GLY A 90 19.25 6.35 -16.81
N THR A 91 18.93 5.06 -16.74
CA THR A 91 17.72 4.48 -17.30
C THR A 91 16.68 4.19 -16.23
N GLY A 92 15.45 3.88 -16.62
CA GLY A 92 14.42 3.39 -15.68
C GLY A 92 14.84 2.10 -14.95
N ARG A 93 15.71 1.26 -15.57
CA ARG A 93 16.28 0.07 -14.92
C ARG A 93 17.24 0.46 -13.79
N ASP A 94 18.08 1.48 -14.00
CA ASP A 94 19.02 1.95 -12.99
C ASP A 94 18.28 2.61 -11.82
N LEU A 95 17.22 3.38 -12.12
CA LEU A 95 16.31 3.92 -11.11
C LEU A 95 15.66 2.78 -10.31
N GLY A 96 15.12 1.77 -10.97
CA GLY A 96 14.52 0.61 -10.31
C GLY A 96 15.52 -0.09 -9.37
N ALA A 97 16.76 -0.32 -9.82
CA ALA A 97 17.80 -0.95 -9.01
C ALA A 97 18.19 -0.11 -7.77
N LEU A 98 18.25 1.22 -7.92
CA LEU A 98 18.48 2.13 -6.80
C LEU A 98 17.31 2.09 -5.80
N VAL A 99 16.08 2.20 -6.30
CA VAL A 99 14.87 2.18 -5.46
C VAL A 99 14.71 0.84 -4.74
N GLU A 100 14.95 -0.30 -5.40
CA GLU A 100 14.97 -1.62 -4.76
C GLU A 100 15.94 -1.66 -3.57
N ARG A 101 17.14 -1.09 -3.71
CA ARG A 101 18.14 -1.01 -2.63
C ARG A 101 17.67 -0.10 -1.51
N LEU A 102 17.15 1.09 -1.82
CA LEU A 102 16.65 2.03 -0.82
C LEU A 102 15.45 1.45 -0.05
N HIS A 103 14.54 0.77 -0.75
CA HIS A 103 13.38 0.13 -0.13
C HIS A 103 13.74 -1.18 0.62
N SER A 104 14.90 -1.77 0.35
CA SER A 104 15.43 -2.93 1.10
C SER A 104 16.12 -2.52 2.41
N THR A 105 16.40 -1.22 2.60
CA THR A 105 17.10 -0.72 3.78
C THR A 105 16.07 -0.30 4.83
N PRO A 106 16.07 -0.88 6.05
CA PRO A 106 15.17 -0.47 7.13
C PRO A 106 15.36 1.00 7.52
N LEU A 107 14.32 1.60 8.10
CA LEU A 107 14.41 2.89 8.77
C LEU A 107 15.07 2.72 10.15
N ASP A 108 15.78 3.75 10.61
CA ASP A 108 16.30 3.80 11.98
C ASP A 108 15.16 4.15 12.95
N MET A 109 14.75 3.17 13.77
CA MET A 109 13.65 3.32 14.71
C MET A 109 13.93 4.33 15.84
N THR A 110 15.15 4.85 15.95
CA THR A 110 15.54 5.90 16.93
C THR A 110 15.34 7.32 16.39
N LYS A 111 15.01 7.46 15.11
CA LYS A 111 14.79 8.72 14.39
C LYS A 111 13.31 8.86 14.00
N PRO A 112 12.87 10.04 13.57
CA PRO A 112 11.61 10.17 12.85
C PRO A 112 11.56 9.20 11.67
N LEU A 113 10.44 8.50 11.48
CA LEU A 113 10.37 7.27 10.71
C LEU A 113 10.10 7.52 9.21
N TRP A 114 10.95 8.30 8.56
CA TRP A 114 10.85 8.59 7.13
C TRP A 114 12.19 8.97 6.50
N GLU A 115 12.30 8.81 5.18
CA GLU A 115 13.41 9.28 4.35
C GLU A 115 12.87 9.73 2.99
N LEU A 116 13.47 10.79 2.43
CA LEU A 116 13.21 11.34 1.11
C LEU A 116 14.50 11.42 0.31
N HIS A 117 14.50 10.93 -0.92
CA HIS A 117 15.64 11.01 -1.84
C HIS A 117 15.21 11.74 -3.10
N LEU A 118 15.92 12.81 -3.47
CA LEU A 118 15.92 13.33 -4.83
C LEU A 118 16.98 12.57 -5.62
N ILE A 119 16.65 12.15 -6.84
CA ILE A 119 17.48 11.28 -7.65
C ILE A 119 17.66 11.93 -9.02
N GLU A 120 18.88 12.36 -9.31
CA GLU A 120 19.27 12.97 -10.59
C GLU A 120 19.91 11.95 -11.55
N GLY A 121 20.12 12.35 -12.80
CA GLY A 121 20.83 11.55 -13.79
C GLY A 121 19.96 10.70 -14.70
N LEU A 122 18.64 10.80 -14.62
CA LEU A 122 17.72 10.17 -15.57
C LEU A 122 17.85 10.80 -16.97
N THR A 123 17.75 9.96 -18.01
CA THR A 123 17.60 10.40 -19.40
C THR A 123 16.25 11.10 -19.61
N GLY A 124 16.09 11.79 -20.77
CA GLY A 124 14.81 12.40 -21.14
C GLY A 124 14.46 13.68 -20.38
N ARG A 125 15.45 14.37 -19.77
CA ARG A 125 15.22 15.56 -18.94
C ARG A 125 14.29 15.29 -17.77
N GLN A 126 14.52 14.20 -17.07
CA GLN A 126 13.73 13.74 -15.92
C GLN A 126 14.60 13.65 -14.67
N PHE A 127 13.93 13.71 -13.52
CA PHE A 127 14.48 13.31 -12.22
C PHE A 127 13.44 12.50 -11.47
N ALA A 128 13.87 11.83 -10.41
CA ALA A 128 12.94 11.11 -9.57
C ALA A 128 13.00 11.58 -8.11
N MET A 129 11.91 11.38 -7.41
CA MET A 129 11.82 11.52 -5.96
C MET A 129 11.36 10.18 -5.39
N TYR A 130 12.07 9.67 -4.40
CA TYR A 130 11.69 8.48 -3.64
C TYR A 130 11.43 8.88 -2.20
N PHE A 131 10.27 8.51 -1.69
CA PHE A 131 9.87 8.71 -0.30
C PHE A 131 9.50 7.37 0.34
N LYS A 132 9.94 7.15 1.58
CA LYS A 132 9.47 6.03 2.40
C LYS A 132 9.19 6.49 3.82
N ALA A 133 8.18 5.87 4.43
CA ALA A 133 7.82 6.09 5.82
C ALA A 133 7.35 4.78 6.47
N HIS A 134 7.54 4.65 7.76
CA HIS A 134 7.08 3.48 8.50
C HIS A 134 5.55 3.45 8.58
N HIS A 135 4.94 2.28 8.43
CA HIS A 135 3.48 2.14 8.36
C HIS A 135 2.77 2.54 9.67
N CYS A 136 3.47 2.54 10.80
CA CYS A 136 2.89 3.08 12.05
C CYS A 136 2.78 4.61 12.06
N ALA A 137 3.48 5.31 11.15
CA ALA A 137 3.43 6.77 11.03
C ALA A 137 2.48 7.22 9.91
N VAL A 138 2.15 6.35 8.97
CA VAL A 138 1.31 6.68 7.82
C VAL A 138 0.69 5.42 7.21
N ASP A 139 -0.61 5.47 6.91
CA ASP A 139 -1.28 4.48 6.07
C ASP A 139 -1.30 4.89 4.59
N GLY A 140 -1.92 4.07 3.74
CA GLY A 140 -1.98 4.34 2.30
C GLY A 140 -2.67 5.66 1.93
N LEU A 141 -3.76 6.02 2.62
CA LEU A 141 -4.47 7.29 2.40
C LEU A 141 -3.69 8.48 2.98
N GLY A 142 -3.11 8.32 4.16
CA GLY A 142 -2.22 9.30 4.75
C GLY A 142 -1.01 9.58 3.86
N GLY A 143 -0.44 8.55 3.22
CA GLY A 143 0.63 8.68 2.23
C GLY A 143 0.21 9.50 1.00
N VAL A 144 -1.00 9.27 0.48
CA VAL A 144 -1.56 10.08 -0.62
C VAL A 144 -1.72 11.54 -0.19
N ASN A 145 -2.26 11.81 1.00
CA ASN A 145 -2.43 13.17 1.52
C ASN A 145 -1.08 13.86 1.73
N LEU A 146 -0.07 13.13 2.22
CA LEU A 146 1.28 13.66 2.35
C LEU A 146 1.87 14.04 0.97
N ILE A 147 1.70 13.20 -0.05
CA ILE A 147 2.14 13.52 -1.42
C ILE A 147 1.40 14.75 -1.95
N LYS A 148 0.10 14.87 -1.73
CA LYS A 148 -0.70 16.05 -2.11
C LYS A 148 -0.27 17.32 -1.37
N SER A 149 0.31 17.22 -0.18
CA SER A 149 0.85 18.39 0.52
C SER A 149 2.13 18.95 -0.11
N TRP A 150 2.86 18.13 -0.82
CA TRP A 150 4.10 18.51 -1.52
C TRP A 150 3.86 18.92 -2.96
N LEU A 151 2.86 18.34 -3.62
CA LEU A 151 2.54 18.56 -5.01
C LEU A 151 1.32 19.47 -5.14
N THR A 152 1.29 20.25 -6.20
CA THR A 152 0.22 21.22 -6.49
C THR A 152 -0.26 21.07 -7.92
N THR A 153 -1.47 21.49 -8.21
CA THR A 153 -1.99 21.62 -9.59
C THR A 153 -1.51 22.90 -10.28
N ASP A 154 -0.94 23.84 -9.53
CA ASP A 154 -0.37 25.08 -10.05
C ASP A 154 1.14 24.90 -10.29
N PRO A 155 1.63 24.95 -11.55
CA PRO A 155 3.04 24.79 -11.85
C PRO A 155 3.94 25.92 -11.31
N GLU A 156 3.38 27.10 -11.03
CA GLU A 156 4.12 28.26 -10.52
C GLU A 156 4.25 28.28 -9.00
N ALA A 157 3.55 27.39 -8.31
CA ALA A 157 3.56 27.34 -6.85
C ALA A 157 4.89 26.81 -6.31
N PRO A 158 5.41 27.37 -5.20
CA PRO A 158 6.63 26.87 -4.56
C PRO A 158 6.41 25.46 -3.97
N PRO A 159 7.51 24.68 -3.74
CA PRO A 159 7.41 23.37 -3.15
C PRO A 159 6.80 23.44 -1.74
N GLY A 160 5.95 22.47 -1.38
CA GLY A 160 5.30 22.42 -0.08
C GLY A 160 4.11 23.37 0.09
N SER A 161 3.66 24.04 -0.97
CA SER A 161 2.47 24.91 -0.96
C SER A 161 1.15 24.14 -1.06
N GLY A 162 1.18 22.83 -1.26
CA GLY A 162 0.01 21.98 -1.17
C GLY A 162 -0.62 22.11 0.23
N LYS A 163 -1.93 22.11 0.29
CA LYS A 163 -2.65 22.11 1.58
C LYS A 163 -2.77 20.65 2.03
N PRO A 164 -2.04 20.20 3.08
CA PRO A 164 -2.36 18.94 3.71
C PRO A 164 -3.76 19.05 4.30
N GLU A 165 -4.61 18.05 4.08
CA GLU A 165 -5.76 17.92 4.94
C GLU A 165 -5.23 17.64 6.36
N PRO A 166 -5.75 18.31 7.40
CA PRO A 166 -5.23 18.17 8.75
C PRO A 166 -5.29 16.68 9.15
N PHE A 167 -4.16 16.12 9.51
CA PHE A 167 -4.13 14.91 10.32
C PHE A 167 -4.79 15.32 11.63
N GLY A 168 -5.99 14.75 11.95
CA GLY A 168 -6.84 15.17 13.05
C GLY A 168 -6.04 15.54 14.29
N ASP A 169 -6.16 16.81 14.68
CA ASP A 169 -5.55 17.39 15.86
C ASP A 169 -6.34 16.96 17.11
N ASP A 170 -5.61 16.86 18.22
CA ASP A 170 -6.07 16.74 19.59
C ASP A 170 -6.68 15.40 20.06
N TYR A 171 -5.78 14.48 20.41
CA TYR A 171 -6.10 13.53 21.48
C TYR A 171 -5.65 14.11 22.83
N ASP A 172 -6.57 14.70 23.59
CA ASP A 172 -6.34 14.96 25.00
C ASP A 172 -6.26 13.64 25.77
N LEU A 173 -5.08 13.34 26.32
CA LEU A 173 -4.79 12.09 27.04
C LEU A 173 -5.78 11.88 28.21
N ALA A 174 -6.26 12.95 28.85
CA ALA A 174 -7.18 12.88 29.97
C ALA A 174 -8.58 12.45 29.51
N SER A 175 -9.07 12.96 28.36
CA SER A 175 -10.34 12.54 27.78
C SER A 175 -10.30 11.13 27.22
N VAL A 176 -9.16 10.69 26.65
CA VAL A 176 -8.96 9.32 26.16
C VAL A 176 -8.93 8.31 27.30
N LEU A 177 -8.26 8.62 28.43
CA LEU A 177 -8.23 7.76 29.61
C LEU A 177 -9.58 7.70 30.33
N ALA A 178 -10.31 8.82 30.42
CA ALA A 178 -11.65 8.87 31.00
C ALA A 178 -12.69 8.16 30.12
N ALA A 179 -12.65 8.34 28.80
CA ALA A 179 -13.48 7.62 27.83
C ALA A 179 -13.13 6.13 27.74
N ALA A 180 -11.85 5.78 27.91
CA ALA A 180 -11.38 4.40 27.86
C ALA A 180 -11.88 3.54 29.05
N THR A 181 -12.10 4.15 30.22
CA THR A 181 -12.55 3.40 31.41
C THR A 181 -14.07 3.19 31.47
N THR A 182 -14.87 4.15 30.99
CA THR A 182 -16.33 4.06 31.12
C THR A 182 -17.04 3.60 29.84
N LYS A 183 -16.61 4.10 28.67
CA LYS A 183 -17.24 3.76 27.38
C LYS A 183 -16.79 2.40 26.82
N ARG A 184 -15.51 2.03 27.04
CA ARG A 184 -14.98 0.71 26.64
C ARG A 184 -15.61 -0.48 27.31
N ALA A 185 -16.12 -0.34 28.54
CA ALA A 185 -16.78 -1.46 29.24
C ALA A 185 -18.14 -1.78 28.60
N VAL A 186 -18.89 -0.79 28.16
CA VAL A 186 -20.26 -0.98 27.62
C VAL A 186 -20.23 -1.20 26.10
N GLU A 187 -19.47 -0.41 25.35
CA GLU A 187 -19.33 -0.57 23.90
C GLU A 187 -18.43 -1.79 23.52
N GLY A 188 -17.46 -2.14 24.38
CA GLY A 188 -16.63 -3.32 24.21
C GLY A 188 -17.41 -4.62 24.29
N VAL A 189 -18.42 -4.71 25.14
CA VAL A 189 -19.27 -5.90 25.28
C VAL A 189 -20.19 -6.05 24.05
N SER A 190 -20.78 -4.97 23.55
CA SER A 190 -21.61 -5.04 22.34
C SER A 190 -20.79 -5.33 21.08
N ALA A 191 -19.61 -4.71 20.92
CA ALA A 191 -18.70 -4.98 19.81
C ALA A 191 -18.10 -6.38 19.88
N VAL A 192 -17.79 -6.89 21.07
CA VAL A 192 -17.32 -8.29 21.26
C VAL A 192 -18.44 -9.27 21.00
N SER A 193 -19.70 -9.00 21.40
CA SER A 193 -20.84 -9.86 21.08
C SER A 193 -21.20 -9.83 19.60
N GLU A 194 -21.13 -8.70 18.94
CA GLU A 194 -21.28 -8.57 17.49
C GLU A 194 -20.16 -9.33 16.75
N LEU A 195 -18.92 -9.16 17.19
CA LEU A 195 -17.77 -9.88 16.66
C LEU A 195 -17.86 -11.39 16.93
N ALA A 196 -18.28 -11.81 18.12
CA ALA A 196 -18.48 -13.22 18.45
C ALA A 196 -19.63 -13.83 17.62
N GLY A 197 -20.74 -13.09 17.43
CA GLY A 197 -21.84 -13.51 16.55
C GLY A 197 -21.37 -13.64 15.09
N ARG A 198 -20.52 -12.75 14.62
CA ARG A 198 -19.94 -12.79 13.27
C ARG A 198 -18.83 -13.82 13.12
N LEU A 199 -17.99 -14.03 14.16
CA LEU A 199 -17.02 -15.12 14.18
C LEU A 199 -17.72 -16.48 14.18
N SER A 200 -18.85 -16.64 14.87
CA SER A 200 -19.65 -17.87 14.78
C SER A 200 -20.27 -18.06 13.39
N SER A 201 -20.78 -16.99 12.75
CA SER A 201 -21.24 -17.03 11.35
C SER A 201 -20.08 -17.25 10.36
N MET A 202 -18.89 -16.78 10.69
CA MET A 202 -17.64 -17.06 9.97
C MET A 202 -17.27 -18.55 10.06
N VAL A 203 -17.22 -19.10 11.25
CA VAL A 203 -16.91 -20.54 11.49
C VAL A 203 -17.96 -21.44 10.80
N LEU A 204 -19.22 -21.00 10.72
CA LEU A 204 -20.29 -21.69 9.99
C LEU A 204 -20.25 -21.48 8.48
N GLY A 205 -19.23 -20.78 7.93
CA GLY A 205 -19.01 -20.63 6.49
C GLY A 205 -19.96 -19.67 5.78
N ALA A 206 -20.67 -18.82 6.53
CA ALA A 206 -21.62 -17.84 5.96
C ALA A 206 -20.93 -16.62 5.36
N ASN A 207 -19.69 -16.28 5.81
CA ASN A 207 -18.93 -15.11 5.34
C ASN A 207 -18.06 -15.46 4.13
N SER A 208 -18.18 -14.69 3.05
CA SER A 208 -17.46 -14.93 1.78
C SER A 208 -15.94 -14.82 1.92
N SER A 209 -15.47 -13.86 2.72
CA SER A 209 -14.03 -13.63 2.96
C SER A 209 -13.38 -14.77 3.73
N VAL A 210 -14.07 -15.32 4.73
CA VAL A 210 -13.57 -16.48 5.50
C VAL A 210 -13.55 -17.73 4.66
N ARG A 211 -14.58 -17.95 3.85
CA ARG A 211 -14.60 -19.09 2.93
C ARG A 211 -13.43 -19.01 1.93
N ALA A 212 -13.14 -17.81 1.39
CA ALA A 212 -12.01 -17.59 0.52
C ALA A 212 -10.68 -17.85 1.25
N ALA A 213 -10.52 -17.35 2.49
CA ALA A 213 -9.33 -17.57 3.30
C ALA A 213 -9.09 -19.06 3.63
N LEU A 214 -10.14 -19.81 3.96
CA LEU A 214 -10.05 -21.26 4.27
C LEU A 214 -9.65 -22.13 3.06
N THR A 215 -9.87 -21.64 1.85
CA THR A 215 -9.54 -22.35 0.59
C THR A 215 -8.26 -21.85 -0.06
N THR A 216 -7.56 -20.88 0.55
CA THR A 216 -6.33 -20.28 0.01
C THR A 216 -5.23 -21.33 -0.12
N PRO A 217 -4.73 -21.59 -1.35
CA PRO A 217 -3.63 -22.53 -1.55
C PRO A 217 -2.29 -21.87 -1.19
N ARG A 218 -1.35 -22.68 -0.72
CA ARG A 218 0.04 -22.21 -0.58
C ARG A 218 0.74 -22.21 -1.94
N THR A 219 1.45 -21.13 -2.23
CA THR A 219 2.15 -20.90 -3.51
C THR A 219 3.53 -20.30 -3.25
N PRO A 220 4.38 -20.10 -4.27
CA PRO A 220 5.63 -19.34 -4.16
C PRO A 220 5.46 -17.91 -3.59
N PHE A 221 4.26 -17.33 -3.64
CA PHE A 221 3.96 -16.04 -3.01
C PHE A 221 3.90 -16.15 -1.47
N ASN A 222 3.73 -17.35 -0.90
CA ASN A 222 3.56 -17.61 0.52
C ASN A 222 4.80 -18.26 1.15
N THR A 223 5.96 -17.67 0.89
CA THR A 223 7.24 -18.16 1.38
C THR A 223 7.84 -17.23 2.43
N ARG A 224 8.87 -17.71 3.10
CA ARG A 224 9.66 -16.86 4.00
C ARG A 224 10.31 -15.74 3.21
N VAL A 225 10.18 -14.52 3.70
CA VAL A 225 10.79 -13.35 3.08
C VAL A 225 12.10 -12.95 3.76
N ASN A 226 12.98 -12.28 3.05
CA ASN A 226 14.10 -11.53 3.58
C ASN A 226 13.91 -10.03 3.29
N ARG A 227 14.91 -9.20 3.62
CA ARG A 227 14.83 -7.75 3.39
C ARG A 227 15.00 -7.32 1.94
N HIS A 228 15.55 -8.18 1.08
CA HIS A 228 15.83 -7.80 -0.32
C HIS A 228 14.54 -7.75 -1.13
N ARG A 229 14.24 -6.57 -1.63
CA ARG A 229 13.05 -6.30 -2.43
C ARG A 229 13.37 -6.35 -3.92
N ARG A 230 12.39 -6.76 -4.69
CA ARG A 230 12.32 -6.66 -6.13
C ARG A 230 11.11 -5.84 -6.47
N LEU A 231 11.25 -4.94 -7.45
CA LEU A 231 10.19 -4.06 -7.92
C LEU A 231 9.89 -4.36 -9.39
N ALA A 232 8.60 -4.37 -9.73
CA ALA A 232 8.15 -4.34 -11.12
C ALA A 232 6.98 -3.38 -11.25
N VAL A 233 6.79 -2.83 -12.43
CA VAL A 233 5.78 -1.80 -12.70
C VAL A 233 4.99 -2.16 -13.94
N GLN A 234 3.66 -2.01 -13.87
CA GLN A 234 2.77 -2.05 -15.01
C GLN A 234 1.91 -0.78 -15.02
N VAL A 235 1.78 -0.16 -16.17
CA VAL A 235 0.92 1.01 -16.36
C VAL A 235 -0.23 0.62 -17.27
N LEU A 236 -1.45 0.85 -16.81
CA LEU A 236 -2.68 0.64 -17.58
C LEU A 236 -3.37 1.97 -17.82
N LYS A 237 -3.99 2.12 -18.99
CA LYS A 237 -4.76 3.32 -19.31
C LYS A 237 -6.16 3.26 -18.69
N LEU A 238 -6.48 4.24 -17.83
CA LEU A 238 -7.77 4.30 -17.13
C LEU A 238 -8.99 4.31 -18.07
N PRO A 239 -8.99 5.02 -19.23
CA PRO A 239 -10.11 4.95 -20.17
C PRO A 239 -10.38 3.54 -20.71
N ARG A 240 -9.33 2.74 -21.00
CA ARG A 240 -9.47 1.34 -21.44
C ARG A 240 -10.07 0.46 -20.33
N LEU A 241 -9.58 0.60 -19.10
CA LEU A 241 -10.12 -0.09 -17.92
C LEU A 241 -11.61 0.23 -17.70
N LYS A 242 -11.99 1.51 -17.85
CA LYS A 242 -13.39 1.96 -17.75
C LYS A 242 -14.27 1.40 -18.86
N ALA A 243 -13.76 1.29 -20.09
CA ALA A 243 -14.52 0.70 -21.21
C ALA A 243 -14.88 -0.75 -20.92
N VAL A 244 -13.92 -1.58 -20.48
CA VAL A 244 -14.15 -2.97 -20.09
C VAL A 244 -15.13 -3.05 -18.91
N ALA A 245 -14.92 -2.25 -17.87
CA ALA A 245 -15.77 -2.22 -16.68
C ALA A 245 -17.24 -1.89 -17.04
N HIS A 246 -17.43 -0.91 -17.93
CA HIS A 246 -18.78 -0.53 -18.40
C HIS A 246 -19.44 -1.64 -19.24
N ALA A 247 -18.69 -2.24 -20.17
CA ALA A 247 -19.22 -3.30 -21.05
C ALA A 247 -19.62 -4.57 -20.29
N THR A 248 -19.01 -4.81 -19.12
CA THR A 248 -19.23 -6.02 -18.31
C THR A 248 -20.02 -5.77 -17.02
N ASP A 249 -20.53 -4.55 -16.81
CA ASP A 249 -21.22 -4.13 -15.57
C ASP A 249 -20.40 -4.44 -14.29
N CYS A 250 -19.09 -4.21 -14.37
CA CYS A 250 -18.15 -4.45 -13.28
C CYS A 250 -17.46 -3.13 -12.86
N THR A 251 -16.73 -3.15 -11.74
CA THR A 251 -15.91 -2.00 -11.34
C THR A 251 -14.52 -2.05 -11.99
N VAL A 252 -13.87 -0.89 -12.13
CA VAL A 252 -12.45 -0.82 -12.57
C VAL A 252 -11.55 -1.68 -11.67
N ASN A 253 -11.84 -1.75 -10.37
CA ASN A 253 -11.09 -2.59 -9.44
C ASN A 253 -11.24 -4.09 -9.74
N ASP A 254 -12.43 -4.52 -10.15
CA ASP A 254 -12.68 -5.92 -10.52
C ASP A 254 -11.91 -6.29 -11.80
N VAL A 255 -11.88 -5.40 -12.79
CA VAL A 255 -11.10 -5.54 -14.03
C VAL A 255 -9.60 -5.69 -13.71
N ILE A 256 -9.08 -4.89 -12.78
CA ILE A 256 -7.68 -4.97 -12.36
C ILE A 256 -7.41 -6.30 -11.62
N LEU A 257 -8.28 -6.70 -10.69
CA LEU A 257 -8.15 -7.98 -9.98
C LEU A 257 -8.19 -9.16 -10.96
N ALA A 258 -9.05 -9.13 -11.98
CA ALA A 258 -9.12 -10.16 -13.02
C ALA A 258 -7.84 -10.22 -13.87
N SER A 259 -7.26 -9.06 -14.20
CA SER A 259 -5.99 -8.96 -14.92
C SER A 259 -4.82 -9.51 -14.08
N VAL A 260 -4.75 -9.15 -12.79
CA VAL A 260 -3.76 -9.70 -11.86
C VAL A 260 -3.96 -11.21 -11.68
N GLY A 261 -5.21 -11.68 -11.59
CA GLY A 261 -5.55 -13.10 -11.52
C GLY A 261 -5.06 -13.89 -12.74
N GLY A 262 -5.32 -13.36 -13.96
CA GLY A 262 -4.81 -13.94 -15.21
C GLY A 262 -3.29 -13.99 -15.27
N ALA A 263 -2.63 -12.92 -14.82
CA ALA A 263 -1.18 -12.85 -14.72
C ALA A 263 -0.61 -13.91 -13.76
N CYS A 264 -1.21 -14.04 -12.58
CA CYS A 264 -0.81 -15.06 -11.60
C CYS A 264 -1.01 -16.47 -12.14
N ARG A 265 -2.14 -16.74 -12.82
CA ARG A 265 -2.38 -18.02 -13.49
C ARG A 265 -1.24 -18.36 -14.45
N ARG A 266 -0.92 -17.46 -15.37
CA ARG A 266 0.15 -17.65 -16.37
C ARG A 266 1.52 -17.82 -15.71
N TYR A 267 1.82 -16.97 -14.74
CA TYR A 267 3.10 -17.03 -14.02
C TYR A 267 3.31 -18.36 -13.30
N LEU A 268 2.28 -18.87 -12.62
CA LEU A 268 2.35 -20.14 -11.90
C LEU A 268 2.31 -21.35 -12.85
N GLN A 269 1.63 -21.25 -13.99
CA GLN A 269 1.70 -22.29 -15.04
C GLN A 269 3.12 -22.47 -15.57
N GLU A 270 3.83 -21.37 -15.83
CA GLU A 270 5.23 -21.42 -16.27
C GLU A 270 6.17 -22.05 -15.24
N LEU A 271 5.86 -21.87 -13.94
CA LEU A 271 6.61 -22.47 -12.86
C LEU A 271 6.22 -23.94 -12.59
N GLY A 272 5.13 -24.43 -13.17
CA GLY A 272 4.56 -25.75 -12.85
C GLY A 272 3.87 -25.81 -11.48
N ASP A 273 3.57 -24.66 -10.88
CA ASP A 273 3.07 -24.50 -9.50
C ASP A 273 1.62 -23.97 -9.44
N LEU A 274 0.87 -24.01 -10.56
CA LEU A 274 -0.53 -23.54 -10.55
C LEU A 274 -1.40 -24.51 -9.73
N PRO A 275 -1.98 -24.05 -8.60
CA PRO A 275 -2.83 -24.90 -7.78
C PRO A 275 -4.22 -25.08 -8.42
N THR A 276 -4.92 -26.15 -8.04
CA THR A 276 -6.31 -26.40 -8.44
C THR A 276 -7.27 -25.39 -7.83
N ASN A 277 -7.03 -24.97 -6.59
CA ASN A 277 -7.81 -23.91 -5.94
C ASN A 277 -7.35 -22.55 -6.44
N THR A 278 -8.32 -21.61 -6.56
CA THR A 278 -7.99 -20.25 -6.93
C THR A 278 -7.16 -19.54 -5.86
N LEU A 279 -6.23 -18.69 -6.29
CA LEU A 279 -5.54 -17.77 -5.39
C LEU A 279 -6.53 -16.73 -4.83
N THR A 280 -6.17 -16.18 -3.68
CA THR A 280 -6.93 -15.14 -3.01
C THR A 280 -6.08 -13.92 -2.73
N ALA A 281 -6.68 -12.73 -2.75
CA ALA A 281 -6.05 -11.48 -2.38
C ALA A 281 -6.76 -10.83 -1.20
N SER A 282 -5.99 -10.24 -0.29
CA SER A 282 -6.50 -9.25 0.66
C SER A 282 -6.69 -7.93 -0.07
N VAL A 283 -7.91 -7.40 -0.05
CA VAL A 283 -8.28 -6.14 -0.72
C VAL A 283 -8.67 -5.14 0.36
N PRO A 284 -7.76 -4.22 0.73
CA PRO A 284 -8.09 -3.12 1.64
C PRO A 284 -9.14 -2.19 1.04
N VAL A 285 -10.05 -1.72 1.87
CA VAL A 285 -11.08 -0.74 1.53
C VAL A 285 -10.92 0.44 2.47
N GLY A 286 -10.78 1.64 1.88
CA GLY A 286 -10.82 2.89 2.63
C GLY A 286 -12.27 3.28 2.90
N PHE A 287 -12.57 3.65 4.12
CA PHE A 287 -13.86 4.26 4.49
C PHE A 287 -13.68 5.76 4.69
N GLU A 288 -14.73 6.56 4.40
CA GLU A 288 -14.76 7.97 4.79
C GLU A 288 -14.58 8.07 6.31
N ARG A 289 -13.74 9.01 6.73
CA ARG A 289 -13.30 9.16 8.11
C ARG A 289 -14.07 10.28 8.77
N ASP A 290 -14.55 10.04 10.00
CA ASP A 290 -14.71 11.13 10.97
C ASP A 290 -13.32 11.65 11.36
N ALA A 291 -13.21 12.95 11.64
CA ALA A 291 -11.93 13.65 11.91
C ALA A 291 -11.05 13.02 13.02
N ASP A 292 -11.62 12.10 13.79
CA ASP A 292 -10.98 11.48 14.96
C ASP A 292 -10.33 10.10 14.71
N THR A 293 -10.36 9.56 13.48
CA THR A 293 -9.88 8.17 13.21
C THR A 293 -8.64 8.16 12.32
N VAL A 294 -7.47 7.96 12.89
CA VAL A 294 -6.16 8.03 12.18
C VAL A 294 -5.92 6.84 11.26
N ASN A 295 -6.44 5.65 11.53
CA ASN A 295 -6.27 4.45 10.70
C ASN A 295 -7.56 3.62 10.66
N ALA A 296 -8.37 3.77 9.63
CA ALA A 296 -9.54 2.93 9.34
C ALA A 296 -9.30 2.10 8.07
N ALA A 297 -8.24 1.28 8.07
CA ALA A 297 -8.04 0.30 7.02
C ALA A 297 -8.77 -0.98 7.41
N SER A 298 -9.85 -1.30 6.76
CA SER A 298 -10.48 -2.62 6.77
C SER A 298 -10.31 -3.26 5.39
N GLY A 299 -10.62 -4.54 5.26
CA GLY A 299 -10.50 -5.22 3.98
C GLY A 299 -11.24 -6.55 3.97
N PHE A 300 -11.38 -7.12 2.81
CA PHE A 300 -11.94 -8.46 2.62
C PHE A 300 -10.97 -9.32 1.80
N VAL A 301 -11.16 -10.64 1.85
CA VAL A 301 -10.41 -11.58 1.03
C VAL A 301 -11.26 -11.95 -0.19
N ALA A 302 -10.71 -11.70 -1.38
CA ALA A 302 -11.35 -11.99 -2.66
C ALA A 302 -10.61 -13.10 -3.42
N PRO A 303 -11.32 -14.04 -4.08
CA PRO A 303 -10.71 -14.95 -5.03
C PRO A 303 -10.24 -14.20 -6.27
N LEU A 304 -9.13 -14.64 -6.85
CA LEU A 304 -8.54 -14.04 -8.07
C LEU A 304 -8.90 -14.83 -9.34
N GLY A 305 -9.71 -15.88 -9.23
CA GLY A 305 -10.16 -16.67 -10.36
C GLY A 305 -9.04 -17.37 -11.14
N THR A 306 -7.90 -17.68 -10.52
CA THR A 306 -6.75 -18.28 -11.20
C THR A 306 -7.00 -19.69 -11.72
N SER A 307 -8.03 -20.38 -11.21
CA SER A 307 -8.50 -21.67 -11.72
C SER A 307 -9.37 -21.54 -12.99
N ILE A 308 -9.85 -20.32 -13.32
CA ILE A 308 -10.73 -20.05 -14.46
C ILE A 308 -9.88 -19.57 -15.64
N GLU A 309 -9.98 -20.23 -16.78
CA GLU A 309 -9.22 -19.89 -17.97
C GLU A 309 -9.84 -18.69 -18.72
N ASP A 310 -11.14 -18.72 -18.93
CA ASP A 310 -11.86 -17.66 -19.61
C ASP A 310 -11.78 -16.33 -18.85
N PRO A 311 -11.30 -15.24 -19.48
CA PRO A 311 -11.07 -13.98 -18.79
C PRO A 311 -12.36 -13.28 -18.34
N VAL A 312 -13.46 -13.42 -19.09
CA VAL A 312 -14.76 -12.79 -18.76
C VAL A 312 -15.42 -13.55 -17.60
N ALA A 313 -15.43 -14.89 -17.64
CA ALA A 313 -15.93 -15.70 -16.53
C ALA A 313 -15.13 -15.47 -15.24
N ARG A 314 -13.79 -15.27 -15.36
CA ARG A 314 -12.93 -14.88 -14.24
C ARG A 314 -13.36 -13.54 -13.66
N LEU A 315 -13.55 -12.52 -14.49
CA LEU A 315 -14.01 -11.18 -14.08
C LEU A 315 -15.36 -11.25 -13.37
N THR A 316 -16.35 -11.94 -13.96
CA THR A 316 -17.70 -12.10 -13.38
C THR A 316 -17.66 -12.74 -11.98
N THR A 317 -16.83 -13.80 -11.83
CA THR A 317 -16.65 -14.48 -10.54
C THR A 317 -16.04 -13.55 -9.49
N ILE A 318 -15.03 -12.76 -9.87
CA ILE A 318 -14.38 -11.78 -8.99
C ILE A 318 -15.38 -10.70 -8.60
N SER A 319 -16.09 -10.09 -9.55
CA SER A 319 -17.06 -9.02 -9.30
C SER A 319 -18.16 -9.44 -8.34
N ALA A 320 -18.72 -10.65 -8.51
CA ALA A 320 -19.70 -11.20 -7.56
C ALA A 320 -19.14 -11.37 -6.15
N SER A 321 -17.86 -11.70 -6.01
CA SER A 321 -17.21 -11.85 -4.70
C SER A 321 -16.88 -10.51 -4.06
N THR A 322 -16.34 -9.55 -4.80
CA THR A 322 -15.97 -8.22 -4.30
C THR A 322 -17.22 -7.43 -3.89
N THR A 323 -18.32 -7.54 -4.63
CA THR A 323 -19.61 -6.93 -4.30
C THR A 323 -20.12 -7.44 -2.95
N ARG A 324 -20.09 -8.76 -2.73
CA ARG A 324 -20.47 -9.37 -1.43
C ARG A 324 -19.53 -8.94 -0.31
N GLY A 325 -18.22 -8.99 -0.53
CA GLY A 325 -17.23 -8.60 0.47
C GLY A 325 -17.38 -7.14 0.92
N LYS A 326 -17.64 -6.22 -0.02
CA LYS A 326 -17.93 -4.82 0.29
C LYS A 326 -19.24 -4.65 1.08
N ALA A 327 -20.30 -5.36 0.69
CA ALA A 327 -21.57 -5.31 1.39
C ALA A 327 -21.45 -5.84 2.84
N GLU A 328 -20.68 -6.91 3.04
CA GLU A 328 -20.40 -7.47 4.38
C GLU A 328 -19.64 -6.46 5.27
N LEU A 329 -18.66 -5.71 4.71
CA LEU A 329 -17.94 -4.67 5.45
C LEU A 329 -18.82 -3.47 5.78
N LEU A 330 -19.61 -2.99 4.81
CA LEU A 330 -20.52 -1.84 4.99
C LEU A 330 -21.63 -2.12 6.01
N ALA A 331 -21.97 -3.38 6.23
CA ALA A 331 -22.94 -3.78 7.25
C ALA A 331 -22.35 -3.83 8.67
N MET A 332 -21.04 -3.56 8.85
CA MET A 332 -20.39 -3.51 10.17
C MET A 332 -20.46 -2.10 10.76
N SER A 333 -20.62 -2.01 12.09
CA SER A 333 -20.44 -0.75 12.80
C SER A 333 -18.96 -0.30 12.76
N PRO A 334 -18.66 1.01 12.90
CA PRO A 334 -17.27 1.52 12.92
C PRO A 334 -16.37 0.80 13.94
N ASN A 335 -16.89 0.55 15.14
CA ASN A 335 -16.19 -0.18 16.19
C ASN A 335 -15.92 -1.66 15.81
N ALA A 336 -16.90 -2.34 15.21
CA ALA A 336 -16.73 -3.70 14.72
C ALA A 336 -15.70 -3.78 13.60
N LEU A 337 -15.65 -2.80 12.68
CA LEU A 337 -14.65 -2.67 11.63
C LEU A 337 -13.23 -2.52 12.18
N GLN A 338 -13.04 -1.68 13.19
CA GLN A 338 -11.74 -1.48 13.83
C GLN A 338 -11.23 -2.78 14.48
N HIS A 339 -12.11 -3.48 15.22
CA HIS A 339 -11.76 -4.77 15.80
C HIS A 339 -11.50 -5.84 14.74
N TYR A 340 -12.29 -5.88 13.68
CA TYR A 340 -12.10 -6.80 12.56
C TYR A 340 -10.72 -6.61 11.91
N SER A 341 -10.28 -5.36 11.71
CA SER A 341 -8.95 -5.05 11.14
C SER A 341 -7.81 -5.52 12.04
N VAL A 342 -7.90 -5.27 13.36
CA VAL A 342 -6.89 -5.72 14.32
C VAL A 342 -6.86 -7.26 14.40
N PHE A 343 -8.02 -7.91 14.45
CA PHE A 343 -8.10 -9.37 14.49
C PHE A 343 -7.63 -10.03 13.19
N GLY A 344 -7.89 -9.42 12.04
CA GLY A 344 -7.41 -9.91 10.74
C GLY A 344 -5.88 -9.89 10.62
N LEU A 345 -5.22 -8.89 11.22
CA LEU A 345 -3.77 -8.74 11.21
C LEU A 345 -3.06 -9.47 12.36
N LEU A 346 -3.74 -9.75 13.46
CA LEU A 346 -3.14 -10.38 14.64
C LEU A 346 -2.50 -11.75 14.34
N PRO A 347 -3.12 -12.68 13.58
CA PRO A 347 -2.48 -13.94 13.21
C PRO A 347 -1.18 -13.73 12.43
N ILE A 348 -1.13 -12.70 11.56
CA ILE A 348 0.07 -12.36 10.79
C ILE A 348 1.15 -11.82 11.73
N ALA A 349 0.80 -10.90 12.64
CA ALA A 349 1.74 -10.31 13.60
C ALA A 349 2.32 -11.37 14.56
N VAL A 350 1.49 -12.22 15.13
CA VAL A 350 1.92 -13.33 16.00
C VAL A 350 2.74 -14.35 15.22
N GLY A 351 2.24 -14.76 14.06
CA GLY A 351 2.90 -15.76 13.21
C GLY A 351 4.24 -15.30 12.67
N GLN A 352 4.40 -13.99 12.40
CA GLN A 352 5.70 -13.41 12.00
C GLN A 352 6.74 -13.52 13.12
N LYS A 353 6.36 -13.27 14.37
CA LYS A 353 7.27 -13.37 15.53
C LYS A 353 7.59 -14.82 15.90
N THR A 354 6.61 -15.70 15.85
CA THR A 354 6.77 -17.11 16.23
C THR A 354 7.29 -17.99 15.10
N GLY A 355 7.26 -17.49 13.85
CA GLY A 355 7.57 -18.29 12.66
C GLY A 355 6.43 -19.25 12.25
N ALA A 356 5.25 -19.16 12.88
CA ALA A 356 4.12 -20.05 12.62
C ALA A 356 3.51 -19.89 11.22
N LEU A 357 3.71 -18.74 10.55
CA LEU A 357 3.24 -18.53 9.17
C LEU A 357 3.84 -19.49 8.14
N ARG A 358 4.88 -20.25 8.53
CA ARG A 358 5.45 -21.31 7.66
C ARG A 358 4.62 -22.58 7.62
N VAL A 359 3.89 -22.87 8.69
CA VAL A 359 3.14 -24.11 8.84
C VAL A 359 1.63 -23.91 8.78
N ILE A 360 1.16 -22.75 9.22
CA ILE A 360 -0.27 -22.39 9.15
C ILE A 360 -0.65 -22.10 7.69
N PRO A 361 -1.82 -22.57 7.19
CA PRO A 361 -2.32 -22.16 5.88
C PRO A 361 -2.38 -20.64 5.75
N PRO A 362 -2.02 -20.06 4.60
CA PRO A 362 -2.10 -18.61 4.42
C PRO A 362 -3.56 -18.16 4.41
N LEU A 363 -3.84 -17.00 5.02
CA LEU A 363 -5.16 -16.38 5.00
C LEU A 363 -5.50 -15.81 3.61
N PHE A 364 -4.49 -15.44 2.85
CA PHE A 364 -4.56 -14.98 1.46
C PHE A 364 -3.16 -15.15 0.82
N ASN A 365 -3.06 -15.05 -0.48
CA ASN A 365 -1.76 -15.19 -1.14
C ASN A 365 -0.94 -13.90 -1.10
N PHE A 366 -1.57 -12.76 -1.34
CA PHE A 366 -0.94 -11.43 -1.28
C PHE A 366 -2.01 -10.32 -1.15
N THR A 367 -1.56 -9.09 -0.95
CA THR A 367 -2.44 -7.92 -0.87
C THR A 367 -2.51 -7.21 -2.21
N VAL A 368 -3.71 -6.76 -2.61
CA VAL A 368 -3.93 -5.85 -3.73
C VAL A 368 -4.60 -4.59 -3.18
N SER A 369 -3.84 -3.51 -3.08
CA SER A 369 -4.27 -2.23 -2.53
C SER A 369 -4.47 -1.20 -3.64
N ASN A 370 -5.49 -0.34 -3.52
CA ASN A 370 -5.81 0.68 -4.51
C ASN A 370 -6.01 2.04 -3.84
N VAL A 371 -5.33 3.07 -4.36
CA VAL A 371 -5.50 4.46 -3.95
C VAL A 371 -5.60 5.37 -5.17
N VAL A 372 -6.27 6.51 -5.02
CA VAL A 372 -6.38 7.53 -6.08
C VAL A 372 -5.62 8.77 -5.63
N LEU A 373 -4.64 9.20 -6.44
CA LEU A 373 -3.84 10.37 -6.14
C LEU A 373 -4.55 11.65 -6.66
N SER A 374 -4.71 11.79 -7.95
CA SER A 374 -5.32 12.98 -8.57
C SER A 374 -5.86 12.68 -9.96
N LYS A 375 -6.93 13.37 -10.35
CA LYS A 375 -7.43 13.40 -11.72
C LYS A 375 -6.69 14.45 -12.56
N ASP A 376 -6.13 15.46 -11.91
CA ASP A 376 -5.42 16.58 -12.53
C ASP A 376 -3.92 16.38 -12.48
N PRO A 377 -3.15 16.93 -13.43
CA PRO A 377 -1.71 16.95 -13.39
C PRO A 377 -1.19 17.62 -12.12
N LEU A 378 -0.14 17.06 -11.53
CA LEU A 378 0.52 17.59 -10.34
C LEU A 378 1.94 18.02 -10.67
N TYR A 379 2.41 19.04 -9.95
CA TYR A 379 3.71 19.68 -10.16
C TYR A 379 4.49 19.80 -8.86
N LEU A 380 5.79 19.74 -8.95
CA LEU A 380 6.76 20.05 -7.91
C LEU A 380 7.68 21.15 -8.40
N SER A 381 7.49 22.40 -7.95
CA SER A 381 8.26 23.56 -8.43
C SER A 381 8.32 23.66 -9.95
N GLY A 382 7.19 23.54 -10.64
CA GLY A 382 7.09 23.57 -12.09
C GLY A 382 7.43 22.26 -12.80
N ALA A 383 8.06 21.30 -12.14
CA ALA A 383 8.31 19.97 -12.69
C ALA A 383 7.04 19.13 -12.67
N LYS A 384 6.59 18.66 -13.83
CA LYS A 384 5.36 17.90 -13.97
C LYS A 384 5.57 16.45 -13.54
N LEU A 385 4.70 15.94 -12.68
CA LEU A 385 4.65 14.51 -12.34
C LEU A 385 4.22 13.70 -13.59
N ASP A 386 5.07 12.80 -14.06
CA ASP A 386 4.76 11.86 -15.14
C ASP A 386 4.18 10.57 -14.61
N VAL A 387 4.85 9.94 -13.65
CA VAL A 387 4.43 8.67 -13.07
C VAL A 387 4.79 8.60 -11.60
N ILE A 388 3.93 7.95 -10.82
CA ILE A 388 4.19 7.59 -9.43
C ILE A 388 3.96 6.10 -9.24
N VAL A 389 4.92 5.43 -8.62
CA VAL A 389 4.89 3.99 -8.37
C VAL A 389 4.86 3.73 -6.88
N PRO A 390 3.74 3.21 -6.37
CA PRO A 390 3.60 2.90 -4.96
C PRO A 390 4.31 1.60 -4.60
N MET A 391 4.78 1.52 -3.38
CA MET A 391 5.41 0.33 -2.79
C MET A 391 4.93 0.15 -1.36
N SER A 392 4.57 -1.07 -1.01
CA SER A 392 4.13 -1.42 0.33
C SER A 392 5.22 -2.23 1.05
N PHE A 393 4.87 -2.90 2.12
CA PHE A 393 5.75 -3.80 2.88
C PHE A 393 5.43 -5.26 2.59
N LEU A 394 6.32 -6.16 3.01
CA LEU A 394 6.11 -7.61 2.95
C LEU A 394 6.22 -8.19 4.36
N CYS A 395 5.27 -9.07 4.71
CA CYS A 395 5.31 -9.90 5.91
C CYS A 395 5.90 -11.28 5.63
N ASP A 396 6.41 -11.95 6.65
CA ASP A 396 6.80 -13.37 6.53
C ASP A 396 5.58 -14.20 6.10
N GLY A 397 5.76 -15.09 5.13
CA GLY A 397 4.65 -15.85 4.52
C GLY A 397 3.85 -15.09 3.45
N TYR A 398 4.18 -13.82 3.16
CA TYR A 398 3.52 -12.97 2.16
C TYR A 398 4.58 -12.24 1.33
N GLY A 399 5.14 -12.97 0.36
CA GLY A 399 6.29 -12.53 -0.43
C GLY A 399 5.97 -11.61 -1.61
N LEU A 400 4.70 -11.26 -1.82
CA LEU A 400 4.22 -10.36 -2.88
C LEU A 400 3.24 -9.34 -2.30
N ASN A 401 3.33 -8.11 -2.77
CA ASN A 401 2.33 -7.07 -2.59
C ASN A 401 2.12 -6.35 -3.92
N VAL A 402 0.88 -6.03 -4.26
CA VAL A 402 0.51 -5.24 -5.43
C VAL A 402 -0.21 -4.00 -4.95
N THR A 403 0.34 -2.82 -5.20
CA THR A 403 -0.29 -1.56 -4.84
C THR A 403 -0.54 -0.74 -6.10
N LEU A 404 -1.72 -0.14 -6.19
CA LEU A 404 -2.15 0.64 -7.34
C LEU A 404 -2.31 2.11 -6.97
N VAL A 405 -1.95 2.99 -7.92
CA VAL A 405 -2.24 4.42 -7.84
C VAL A 405 -2.93 4.87 -9.12
N GLY A 406 -4.14 5.42 -8.98
CA GLY A 406 -4.81 6.17 -10.05
C GLY A 406 -4.25 7.59 -10.14
N TYR A 407 -3.70 7.96 -11.30
CA TYR A 407 -3.19 9.30 -11.56
C TYR A 407 -3.52 9.73 -12.98
N THR A 408 -4.24 10.85 -13.11
CA THR A 408 -4.74 11.37 -14.39
C THR A 408 -5.48 10.29 -15.22
N ASP A 409 -4.95 9.89 -16.35
CA ASP A 409 -5.48 8.88 -17.25
C ASP A 409 -4.83 7.48 -17.09
N LYS A 410 -3.99 7.31 -16.06
CA LYS A 410 -3.19 6.10 -15.82
C LYS A 410 -3.60 5.43 -14.50
N VAL A 411 -3.52 4.12 -14.48
CA VAL A 411 -3.43 3.32 -13.25
C VAL A 411 -2.07 2.64 -13.23
N VAL A 412 -1.28 2.97 -12.24
CA VAL A 412 0.09 2.46 -12.08
C VAL A 412 0.08 1.38 -11.01
N LEU A 413 0.49 0.16 -11.38
CA LEU A 413 0.62 -0.97 -10.50
C LEU A 413 2.08 -1.14 -10.11
N GLY A 414 2.37 -1.00 -8.82
CA GLY A 414 3.65 -1.34 -8.22
C GLY A 414 3.59 -2.76 -7.65
N PHE A 415 4.41 -3.66 -8.19
CA PHE A 415 4.59 -5.00 -7.68
C PHE A 415 5.84 -5.01 -6.81
N LEU A 416 5.68 -5.26 -5.52
CA LEU A 416 6.80 -5.45 -4.60
C LEU A 416 6.89 -6.92 -4.22
N GLY A 417 8.03 -7.54 -4.49
CA GLY A 417 8.29 -8.95 -4.20
C GLY A 417 9.54 -9.18 -3.37
N CYS A 418 9.61 -10.30 -2.68
CA CYS A 418 10.85 -10.78 -2.10
C CYS A 418 11.77 -11.24 -3.24
N ARG A 419 12.95 -10.63 -3.36
CA ARG A 419 13.88 -10.86 -4.48
C ARG A 419 14.29 -12.33 -4.63
N ASP A 420 14.50 -13.01 -3.51
CA ASP A 420 15.02 -14.38 -3.53
C ASP A 420 13.95 -15.42 -3.88
N THR A 421 12.69 -15.13 -3.57
CA THR A 421 11.56 -16.05 -3.81
C THR A 421 10.81 -15.74 -5.11
N LEU A 422 10.88 -14.49 -5.58
CA LEU A 422 10.24 -14.03 -6.81
C LEU A 422 11.24 -13.33 -7.74
N PRO A 423 12.25 -14.05 -8.24
CA PRO A 423 13.33 -13.46 -9.04
C PRO A 423 12.86 -12.90 -10.38
N HIS A 424 11.73 -13.37 -10.90
CA HIS A 424 11.15 -12.98 -12.19
C HIS A 424 9.91 -12.11 -12.06
N LEU A 425 9.84 -11.26 -11.04
CA LEU A 425 8.69 -10.41 -10.75
C LEU A 425 8.27 -9.51 -11.93
N GLN A 426 9.21 -9.08 -12.78
CA GLN A 426 8.94 -8.30 -13.98
C GLN A 426 8.01 -9.03 -14.96
N ARG A 427 8.10 -10.37 -15.05
CA ARG A 427 7.18 -11.17 -15.87
C ARG A 427 5.75 -11.07 -15.36
N LEU A 428 5.55 -11.10 -14.03
CA LEU A 428 4.21 -10.96 -13.44
C LEU A 428 3.58 -9.61 -13.81
N ALA A 429 4.35 -8.52 -13.79
CA ALA A 429 3.87 -7.22 -14.23
C ALA A 429 3.52 -7.21 -15.73
N GLN A 430 4.38 -7.76 -16.59
CA GLN A 430 4.11 -7.88 -18.03
C GLN A 430 2.87 -8.75 -18.31
N TYR A 431 2.71 -9.86 -17.62
CA TYR A 431 1.54 -10.73 -17.76
C TYR A 431 0.26 -10.05 -17.30
N THR A 432 0.33 -9.09 -16.36
CA THR A 432 -0.84 -8.30 -15.98
C THR A 432 -1.31 -7.41 -17.13
N GLY A 433 -0.39 -6.79 -17.86
CA GLY A 433 -0.70 -6.07 -19.10
C GLY A 433 -1.33 -6.97 -20.16
N ALA A 434 -0.69 -8.12 -20.43
CA ALA A 434 -1.18 -9.08 -21.43
C ALA A 434 -2.55 -9.67 -21.04
N ALA A 435 -2.76 -10.00 -19.74
CA ALA A 435 -4.06 -10.50 -19.27
C ALA A 435 -5.16 -9.44 -19.33
N PHE A 436 -4.81 -8.16 -19.18
CA PHE A 436 -5.75 -7.07 -19.42
C PHE A 436 -6.11 -6.96 -20.90
N GLU A 437 -5.15 -7.04 -21.82
CA GLU A 437 -5.40 -7.00 -23.27
C GLU A 437 -6.27 -8.18 -23.74
N GLU A 438 -6.03 -9.37 -23.18
CA GLU A 438 -6.84 -10.56 -23.40
C GLU A 438 -8.29 -10.35 -22.94
N LEU A 439 -8.47 -9.83 -21.72
CA LEU A 439 -9.78 -9.52 -21.15
C LEU A 439 -10.52 -8.45 -21.98
N GLU A 440 -9.83 -7.38 -22.38
CA GLU A 440 -10.37 -6.30 -23.19
C GLU A 440 -10.87 -6.83 -24.54
N THR A 441 -10.06 -7.66 -25.21
CA THR A 441 -10.44 -8.29 -26.49
C THR A 441 -11.65 -9.21 -26.34
N ALA A 442 -11.77 -9.92 -25.22
CA ALA A 442 -12.90 -10.82 -24.98
C ALA A 442 -14.18 -10.08 -24.54
N ALA A 443 -14.05 -8.90 -23.94
CA ALA A 443 -15.17 -8.13 -23.38
C ALA A 443 -15.71 -7.04 -24.33
N LEU A 444 -14.89 -6.58 -25.27
CA LEU A 444 -15.26 -5.54 -26.24
C LEU A 444 -15.32 -6.14 -27.65
N PRO A 445 -16.42 -5.91 -28.40
CA PRO A 445 -16.59 -6.42 -29.74
C PRO A 445 -15.63 -5.78 -30.76
#